data_e21d2841224f422abc0ed635c3fc6914
#
_entry.id   e21d2841224f422abc0ed635c3fc6914
#
_cell.length_a   1.000
_cell.length_b   1.000
_cell.length_c   1.000
_cell.angle_alpha   90.00
_cell.angle_beta   90.00
_cell.angle_gamma   90.00
#
_symmetry.space_group_name_H-M   'P 1'
#
loop_
_entity.id
_entity.type
_entity.pdbx_description
1 polymer ?
#
loop_
_entity_poly.entity_id
_entity_poly.type
_entity_poly.pdbx_seq_one_letter_code
_entity_poly.pdbx_strand_id
1 'polypeptide(L)'
;MAAIRCAQLGMQTAIIERYPTLGGTCLNVGCIPSKALLDSSEHFYNANCHFEAHGIMAEKIKLNWPRMRQRKDDVVGQTCDGIKYLMKKNKIKVISGHASFSDSKTISVSGTDGSKETVNTERVIIATGSKPSSIPGVIIDKKRIITSTEALNLEKVPEKLIVIGGGVIGLELGSVFSRLGSKVQVVEFLDRLIPGMDFS
;
A
#
# COMPACT_ATOMS: atom_id res chain seq x y z
N MET A 1 -5.25 -14.48 3.23
CA MET A 1 -5.42 -15.76 2.49
C MET A 1 -5.28 -16.98 3.41
N ALA A 2 -4.14 -17.17 4.11
CA ALA A 2 -3.93 -18.34 4.95
C ALA A 2 -5.04 -18.57 5.99
N ALA A 3 -5.44 -17.55 6.73
CA ALA A 3 -6.50 -17.68 7.74
C ALA A 3 -7.85 -18.12 7.14
N ILE A 4 -8.22 -17.62 5.97
CA ILE A 4 -9.43 -18.07 5.26
C ILE A 4 -9.33 -19.55 4.91
N ARG A 5 -8.18 -19.98 4.40
CA ARG A 5 -7.98 -21.38 4.04
C ARG A 5 -7.99 -22.29 5.27
N CYS A 6 -7.36 -21.88 6.35
CA CYS A 6 -7.41 -22.65 7.62
C CYS A 6 -8.86 -22.80 8.12
N ALA A 7 -9.63 -21.72 8.13
CA ALA A 7 -11.03 -21.77 8.56
C ALA A 7 -11.88 -22.66 7.65
N GLN A 8 -11.68 -22.61 6.31
CA GLN A 8 -12.37 -23.49 5.36
C GLN A 8 -12.03 -24.98 5.55
N LEU A 9 -10.86 -25.27 6.11
CA LEU A 9 -10.42 -26.61 6.48
C LEU A 9 -10.92 -27.05 7.86
N GLY A 10 -11.79 -26.26 8.49
CA GLY A 10 -12.39 -26.57 9.79
C GLY A 10 -11.55 -26.18 11.01
N MET A 11 -10.44 -25.47 10.82
CA MET A 11 -9.60 -25.02 11.93
C MET A 11 -10.22 -23.80 12.62
N GLN A 12 -10.19 -23.76 13.96
CA GLN A 12 -10.47 -22.54 14.71
C GLN A 12 -9.32 -21.55 14.47
N THR A 13 -9.64 -20.43 13.80
CA THR A 13 -8.63 -19.52 13.33
C THR A 13 -8.85 -18.10 13.86
N ALA A 14 -7.77 -17.45 14.27
CA ALA A 14 -7.77 -16.03 14.62
C ALA A 14 -6.71 -15.27 13.84
N ILE A 15 -6.93 -13.98 13.63
CA ILE A 15 -5.96 -13.01 13.13
C ILE A 15 -5.72 -11.98 14.22
N ILE A 16 -4.47 -11.68 14.51
CA ILE A 16 -4.08 -10.56 15.35
C ILE A 16 -3.50 -9.48 14.46
N GLU A 17 -4.11 -8.29 14.46
CA GLU A 17 -3.68 -7.16 13.63
C GLU A 17 -3.58 -5.88 14.48
N ARG A 18 -2.44 -5.21 14.40
CA ARG A 18 -2.20 -3.97 15.15
C ARG A 18 -2.75 -2.72 14.48
N TYR A 19 -2.96 -2.76 13.17
CA TYR A 19 -3.53 -1.66 12.41
C TYR A 19 -5.06 -1.74 12.40
N PRO A 20 -5.76 -0.61 12.23
CA PRO A 20 -7.23 -0.59 12.27
C PRO A 20 -7.89 -1.32 11.10
N THR A 21 -7.12 -1.60 10.02
CA THR A 21 -7.61 -2.25 8.80
C THR A 21 -6.83 -3.51 8.49
N LEU A 22 -7.55 -4.54 8.05
CA LEU A 22 -6.96 -5.78 7.55
C LEU A 22 -6.44 -5.60 6.12
N GLY A 23 -5.60 -6.54 5.66
CA GLY A 23 -5.11 -6.59 4.28
C GLY A 23 -3.63 -6.29 4.13
N GLY A 24 -2.97 -5.84 5.19
CA GLY A 24 -1.53 -5.59 5.23
C GLY A 24 -1.07 -4.46 4.31
N THR A 25 0.21 -4.45 4.02
CA THR A 25 0.88 -3.40 3.22
C THR A 25 0.28 -3.27 1.83
N CYS A 26 0.12 -4.37 1.10
CA CYS A 26 -0.34 -4.33 -0.29
C CYS A 26 -1.69 -3.60 -0.43
N LEU A 27 -2.64 -3.92 0.45
CA LEU A 27 -3.99 -3.39 0.36
C LEU A 27 -4.09 -1.94 0.83
N ASN A 28 -3.40 -1.60 1.92
CA ASN A 28 -3.59 -0.31 2.59
C ASN A 28 -2.62 0.78 2.11
N VAL A 29 -1.36 0.43 1.86
CA VAL A 29 -0.29 1.39 1.55
C VAL A 29 0.68 0.89 0.46
N GLY A 30 0.24 -0.03 -0.38
CA GLY A 30 1.07 -0.67 -1.42
C GLY A 30 0.36 -0.79 -2.75
N CYS A 31 0.20 -2.03 -3.22
CA CYS A 31 -0.25 -2.34 -4.60
C CYS A 31 -1.61 -1.75 -4.96
N ILE A 32 -2.59 -1.82 -4.07
CA ILE A 32 -3.95 -1.36 -4.37
C ILE A 32 -4.01 0.16 -4.55
N PRO A 33 -3.57 0.98 -3.57
CA PRO A 33 -3.59 2.42 -3.76
C PRO A 33 -2.66 2.90 -4.88
N SER A 34 -1.49 2.28 -5.09
CA SER A 34 -0.60 2.68 -6.20
C SER A 34 -1.23 2.41 -7.57
N LYS A 35 -1.88 1.25 -7.76
CA LYS A 35 -2.58 0.92 -9.01
C LYS A 35 -3.79 1.82 -9.26
N ALA A 36 -4.53 2.18 -8.21
CA ALA A 36 -5.63 3.13 -8.33
C ALA A 36 -5.15 4.53 -8.79
N LEU A 37 -3.97 4.98 -8.33
CA LEU A 37 -3.37 6.23 -8.80
C LEU A 37 -2.78 6.10 -10.21
N LEU A 38 -2.10 4.99 -10.53
CA LEU A 38 -1.56 4.71 -11.86
C LEU A 38 -2.67 4.76 -12.92
N ASP A 39 -3.76 4.04 -12.68
CA ASP A 39 -4.94 4.01 -13.55
C ASP A 39 -5.51 5.43 -13.77
N SER A 40 -5.76 6.17 -12.71
CA SER A 40 -6.30 7.53 -12.81
C SER A 40 -5.33 8.51 -13.48
N SER A 41 -4.04 8.41 -13.20
CA SER A 41 -3.03 9.28 -13.82
C SER A 41 -2.83 8.97 -15.30
N GLU A 42 -3.01 7.71 -15.70
CA GLU A 42 -2.95 7.30 -17.10
C GLU A 42 -4.12 7.88 -17.92
N HIS A 43 -5.34 7.82 -17.38
CA HIS A 43 -6.49 8.49 -18.00
C HIS A 43 -6.25 9.98 -18.20
N PHE A 44 -5.72 10.67 -17.19
CA PHE A 44 -5.39 12.09 -17.29
C PHE A 44 -4.31 12.35 -18.36
N TYR A 45 -3.26 11.54 -18.38
CA TYR A 45 -2.18 11.66 -19.37
C TYR A 45 -2.66 11.39 -20.79
N ASN A 46 -3.41 10.30 -21.00
CA ASN A 46 -3.96 9.95 -22.31
C ASN A 46 -4.89 11.03 -22.86
N ALA A 47 -5.71 11.60 -21.99
CA ALA A 47 -6.63 12.66 -22.39
C ALA A 47 -5.90 13.96 -22.82
N ASN A 48 -4.73 14.26 -22.24
CA ASN A 48 -3.95 15.43 -22.60
C ASN A 48 -2.97 15.19 -23.77
N CYS A 49 -2.50 13.95 -23.98
CA CYS A 49 -1.40 13.67 -24.89
C CYS A 49 -1.75 12.77 -26.08
N HIS A 50 -2.81 11.96 -25.97
CA HIS A 50 -3.06 10.90 -26.95
C HIS A 50 -4.45 10.95 -27.60
N PHE A 51 -5.44 11.59 -27.01
CA PHE A 51 -6.81 11.59 -27.53
C PHE A 51 -6.94 12.20 -28.91
N GLU A 52 -6.13 13.21 -29.23
CA GLU A 52 -6.12 13.84 -30.56
C GLU A 52 -5.78 12.83 -31.67
N ALA A 53 -4.82 11.92 -31.44
CA ALA A 53 -4.46 10.87 -32.37
C ALA A 53 -5.61 9.89 -32.66
N HIS A 54 -6.60 9.82 -31.77
CA HIS A 54 -7.82 9.02 -31.92
C HIS A 54 -9.00 9.82 -32.48
N GLY A 55 -8.79 11.10 -32.89
CA GLY A 55 -9.83 11.99 -33.35
C GLY A 55 -10.75 12.51 -32.24
N ILE A 56 -10.32 12.39 -30.96
CA ILE A 56 -11.07 12.87 -29.81
C ILE A 56 -10.49 14.21 -29.37
N MET A 57 -11.26 15.27 -29.54
CA MET A 57 -10.87 16.62 -29.10
C MET A 57 -11.29 16.80 -27.65
N ALA A 58 -10.31 16.96 -26.75
CA ALA A 58 -10.53 17.17 -25.33
C ALA A 58 -9.94 18.52 -24.93
N GLU A 59 -10.79 19.51 -24.76
CA GLU A 59 -10.37 20.86 -24.40
C GLU A 59 -10.31 21.03 -22.88
N LYS A 60 -9.24 21.70 -22.40
CA LYS A 60 -9.10 22.20 -21.02
C LYS A 60 -9.28 21.14 -19.92
N ILE A 61 -8.68 19.97 -20.11
CA ILE A 61 -8.67 18.94 -19.06
C ILE A 61 -7.88 19.45 -17.86
N LYS A 62 -8.51 19.46 -16.69
CA LYS A 62 -7.90 19.90 -15.45
C LYS A 62 -7.81 18.76 -14.46
N LEU A 63 -6.68 18.68 -13.75
CA LEU A 63 -6.51 17.76 -12.64
C LEU A 63 -7.28 18.22 -11.42
N ASN A 64 -8.12 17.35 -10.87
CA ASN A 64 -8.66 17.48 -9.51
C ASN A 64 -7.96 16.45 -8.61
N TRP A 65 -6.78 16.82 -8.12
CA TRP A 65 -5.96 15.93 -7.29
C TRP A 65 -6.68 15.46 -6.01
N PRO A 66 -7.37 16.32 -5.25
CA PRO A 66 -8.16 15.86 -4.09
C PRO A 66 -9.17 14.77 -4.45
N ARG A 67 -9.87 14.88 -5.58
CA ARG A 67 -10.84 13.87 -6.03
C ARG A 67 -10.16 12.58 -6.47
N MET A 68 -9.00 12.65 -7.14
CA MET A 68 -8.21 11.49 -7.54
C MET A 68 -7.71 10.72 -6.31
N ARG A 69 -7.24 11.43 -5.28
CA ARG A 69 -6.88 10.83 -3.98
C ARG A 69 -8.08 10.15 -3.33
N GLN A 70 -9.22 10.85 -3.27
CA GLN A 70 -10.43 10.27 -2.68
C GLN A 70 -10.84 8.97 -3.39
N ARG A 71 -10.78 8.92 -4.74
CA ARG A 71 -11.03 7.68 -5.49
C ARG A 71 -10.10 6.55 -5.05
N LYS A 72 -8.81 6.84 -4.87
CA LYS A 72 -7.85 5.86 -4.35
C LYS A 72 -8.26 5.36 -2.97
N ASP A 73 -8.68 6.26 -2.07
CA ASP A 73 -9.12 5.89 -0.70
C ASP A 73 -10.43 5.09 -0.73
N ASP A 74 -11.35 5.43 -1.63
CA ASP A 74 -12.60 4.69 -1.85
C ASP A 74 -12.31 3.23 -2.28
N VAL A 75 -11.36 3.03 -3.21
CA VAL A 75 -10.93 1.69 -3.68
C VAL A 75 -10.32 0.88 -2.54
N VAL A 76 -9.45 1.49 -1.74
CA VAL A 76 -8.87 0.84 -0.56
C VAL A 76 -9.96 0.47 0.44
N GLY A 77 -10.87 1.39 0.74
CA GLY A 77 -11.98 1.17 1.66
C GLY A 77 -12.87 0.00 1.26
N GLN A 78 -13.33 -0.02 0.00
CA GLN A 78 -14.14 -1.12 -0.55
C GLN A 78 -13.45 -2.48 -0.42
N THR A 79 -12.14 -2.51 -0.70
CA THR A 79 -11.37 -3.75 -0.61
C THR A 79 -11.18 -4.20 0.85
N CYS A 80 -10.94 -3.26 1.78
CA CYS A 80 -10.88 -3.55 3.22
C CYS A 80 -12.20 -4.10 3.74
N ASP A 81 -13.33 -3.56 3.31
CA ASP A 81 -14.65 -4.04 3.70
C ASP A 81 -14.93 -5.44 3.15
N GLY A 82 -14.47 -5.72 1.92
CA GLY A 82 -14.47 -7.08 1.37
C GLY A 82 -13.70 -8.08 2.24
N ILE A 83 -12.53 -7.70 2.75
CA ILE A 83 -11.77 -8.55 3.68
C ILE A 83 -12.51 -8.75 5.00
N LYS A 84 -13.08 -7.69 5.59
CA LYS A 84 -13.90 -7.81 6.81
C LYS A 84 -15.08 -8.78 6.62
N TYR A 85 -15.76 -8.67 5.47
CA TYR A 85 -16.84 -9.61 5.11
C TYR A 85 -16.34 -11.05 5.05
N LEU A 86 -15.19 -11.29 4.41
CA LEU A 86 -14.59 -12.64 4.33
C LEU A 86 -14.21 -13.20 5.71
N MET A 87 -13.70 -12.38 6.62
CA MET A 87 -13.42 -12.80 7.99
C MET A 87 -14.70 -13.24 8.70
N LYS A 88 -15.75 -12.43 8.62
CA LYS A 88 -17.07 -12.75 9.21
C LYS A 88 -17.69 -14.01 8.60
N LYS A 89 -17.66 -14.12 7.26
CA LYS A 89 -18.19 -15.29 6.52
C LYS A 89 -17.53 -16.60 6.94
N ASN A 90 -16.21 -16.56 7.15
CA ASN A 90 -15.44 -17.74 7.55
C ASN A 90 -15.29 -17.88 9.08
N LYS A 91 -16.02 -17.11 9.88
CA LYS A 91 -16.00 -17.14 11.37
C LYS A 91 -14.59 -17.00 11.96
N ILE A 92 -13.74 -16.21 11.32
CA ILE A 92 -12.38 -15.94 11.79
C ILE A 92 -12.44 -14.85 12.85
N LYS A 93 -11.90 -15.12 14.05
CA LYS A 93 -11.78 -14.11 15.11
C LYS A 93 -10.70 -13.10 14.72
N VAL A 94 -11.04 -11.81 14.71
CA VAL A 94 -10.08 -10.72 14.52
C VAL A 94 -9.84 -10.06 15.87
N ILE A 95 -8.57 -10.01 16.30
CA ILE A 95 -8.13 -9.43 17.56
C ILE A 95 -7.25 -8.22 17.23
N SER A 96 -7.65 -7.05 17.71
CA SER A 96 -6.90 -5.82 17.49
C SER A 96 -5.82 -5.66 18.55
N GLY A 97 -4.56 -5.55 18.12
CA GLY A 97 -3.46 -5.35 19.05
C GLY A 97 -2.12 -5.84 18.51
N HIS A 98 -1.11 -5.65 19.31
CA HIS A 98 0.26 -6.11 19.02
C HIS A 98 0.50 -7.48 19.65
N ALA A 99 0.84 -8.46 18.81
CA ALA A 99 1.12 -9.82 19.26
C ALA A 99 2.60 -10.00 19.65
N SER A 100 2.84 -10.74 20.71
CA SER A 100 4.16 -11.24 21.11
C SER A 100 4.05 -12.65 21.62
N PHE A 101 5.10 -13.47 21.44
CA PHE A 101 5.16 -14.80 22.01
C PHE A 101 5.45 -14.71 23.52
N SER A 102 4.63 -15.37 24.34
CA SER A 102 4.94 -15.66 25.73
C SER A 102 5.69 -16.99 25.85
N ASP A 103 5.29 -17.96 25.04
CA ASP A 103 5.95 -19.25 24.83
C ASP A 103 5.58 -19.82 23.44
N SER A 104 5.94 -21.08 23.16
CA SER A 104 5.71 -21.70 21.84
C SER A 104 4.24 -21.91 21.46
N LYS A 105 3.31 -21.80 22.40
CA LYS A 105 1.86 -22.02 22.20
C LYS A 105 1.00 -20.87 22.72
N THR A 106 1.60 -19.88 23.33
CA THR A 106 0.90 -18.77 24.01
C THR A 106 1.32 -17.43 23.40
N ILE A 107 0.33 -16.72 22.87
CA ILE A 107 0.49 -15.38 22.32
C ILE A 107 -0.15 -14.36 23.26
N SER A 108 0.63 -13.39 23.70
CA SER A 108 0.14 -12.21 24.41
C SER A 108 -0.22 -11.13 23.41
N VAL A 109 -1.40 -10.55 23.52
CA VAL A 109 -1.87 -9.46 22.68
C VAL A 109 -2.04 -8.21 23.55
N SER A 110 -1.34 -7.13 23.19
CA SER A 110 -1.50 -5.82 23.82
C SER A 110 -2.39 -4.96 22.91
N GLY A 111 -3.59 -4.68 23.34
CA GLY A 111 -4.53 -3.80 22.65
C GLY A 111 -4.08 -2.34 22.64
N THR A 112 -4.55 -1.58 21.66
CA THR A 112 -4.28 -0.13 21.56
C THR A 112 -4.95 0.69 22.67
N ASP A 113 -5.94 0.10 23.32
CA ASP A 113 -6.65 0.64 24.49
C ASP A 113 -5.99 0.28 25.85
N GLY A 114 -4.84 -0.39 25.82
CA GLY A 114 -4.14 -0.88 26.99
C GLY A 114 -4.63 -2.24 27.50
N SER A 115 -5.63 -2.84 26.86
CA SER A 115 -6.10 -4.19 27.20
C SER A 115 -5.02 -5.23 26.93
N LYS A 116 -5.09 -6.35 27.66
CA LYS A 116 -4.23 -7.51 27.44
C LYS A 116 -5.10 -8.75 27.27
N GLU A 117 -4.86 -9.49 26.21
CA GLU A 117 -5.52 -10.77 25.93
C GLU A 117 -4.43 -11.84 25.73
N THR A 118 -4.70 -13.06 26.16
CA THR A 118 -3.85 -14.22 25.93
C THR A 118 -4.56 -15.18 25.00
N VAL A 119 -3.88 -15.61 23.94
CA VAL A 119 -4.40 -16.56 22.96
C VAL A 119 -3.53 -17.82 22.98
N ASN A 120 -4.14 -18.94 23.31
CA ASN A 120 -3.49 -20.26 23.23
C ASN A 120 -3.71 -20.84 21.84
N THR A 121 -2.67 -21.36 21.24
CA THR A 121 -2.70 -21.92 19.89
C THR A 121 -1.70 -23.04 19.71
N GLU A 122 -2.02 -23.99 18.85
CA GLU A 122 -1.09 -25.06 18.49
C GLU A 122 -0.10 -24.64 17.40
N ARG A 123 -0.50 -23.68 16.56
CA ARG A 123 0.29 -23.27 15.38
C ARG A 123 0.14 -21.77 15.14
N VAL A 124 1.23 -21.13 14.78
CA VAL A 124 1.30 -19.69 14.47
C VAL A 124 1.90 -19.49 13.09
N ILE A 125 1.24 -18.63 12.31
CA ILE A 125 1.79 -18.10 11.06
C ILE A 125 2.25 -16.67 11.32
N ILE A 126 3.55 -16.43 11.21
CA ILE A 126 4.14 -15.10 11.36
C ILE A 126 3.98 -14.38 10.01
N ALA A 127 3.06 -13.41 9.95
CA ALA A 127 2.75 -12.64 8.75
C ALA A 127 2.78 -11.14 9.09
N THR A 128 3.89 -10.69 9.68
CA THR A 128 4.03 -9.35 10.27
C THR A 128 4.28 -8.23 9.26
N GLY A 129 4.36 -8.58 7.97
CA GLY A 129 4.54 -7.62 6.89
C GLY A 129 5.96 -7.09 6.75
N SER A 130 6.11 -5.93 6.12
CA SER A 130 7.37 -5.27 5.84
C SER A 130 7.31 -3.78 6.16
N LYS A 131 8.46 -3.15 6.23
CA LYS A 131 8.60 -1.70 6.37
C LYS A 131 9.50 -1.16 5.25
N PRO A 132 9.34 0.10 4.82
CA PRO A 132 10.28 0.74 3.92
C PRO A 132 11.70 0.68 4.50
N SER A 133 12.67 0.41 3.64
CA SER A 133 14.09 0.45 4.01
C SER A 133 14.52 1.88 4.28
N SER A 134 15.43 2.07 5.22
CA SER A 134 16.11 3.33 5.46
C SER A 134 17.51 3.32 4.80
N ILE A 135 17.96 4.50 4.38
CA ILE A 135 19.30 4.70 3.85
C ILE A 135 20.14 5.32 4.97
N PRO A 136 21.35 4.80 5.25
CA PRO A 136 22.22 5.41 6.26
C PRO A 136 22.46 6.89 5.99
N GLY A 137 22.33 7.74 7.01
CA GLY A 137 22.47 9.18 6.90
C GLY A 137 21.25 9.93 6.37
N VAL A 138 20.17 9.23 5.95
CA VAL A 138 18.93 9.86 5.47
C VAL A 138 17.84 9.71 6.53
N ILE A 139 17.40 10.83 7.08
CA ILE A 139 16.33 10.85 8.09
C ILE A 139 14.99 11.09 7.39
N ILE A 140 14.07 10.14 7.51
CA ILE A 140 12.70 10.26 7.00
C ILE A 140 11.91 11.17 7.93
N ASP A 141 11.62 12.41 7.49
CA ASP A 141 10.89 13.41 8.25
C ASP A 141 9.38 13.42 7.96
N LYS A 142 8.94 12.57 7.02
CA LYS A 142 7.56 12.44 6.52
C LYS A 142 6.97 13.72 5.91
N LYS A 143 7.79 14.71 5.61
CA LYS A 143 7.42 16.00 5.01
C LYS A 143 8.13 16.24 3.69
N ARG A 144 9.47 16.29 3.72
CA ARG A 144 10.33 16.46 2.55
C ARG A 144 10.98 15.15 2.12
N ILE A 145 11.42 14.36 3.10
CA ILE A 145 11.96 13.03 2.91
C ILE A 145 10.90 12.04 3.38
N ILE A 146 10.28 11.41 2.41
CA ILE A 146 9.07 10.60 2.60
C ILE A 146 9.31 9.18 2.11
N THR A 147 8.47 8.26 2.57
CA THR A 147 8.40 6.91 2.02
C THR A 147 7.27 6.81 0.98
N SER A 148 7.12 5.63 0.37
CA SER A 148 5.98 5.34 -0.50
C SER A 148 4.63 5.54 0.19
N THR A 149 4.55 5.31 1.50
CA THR A 149 3.32 5.49 2.28
C THR A 149 2.86 6.95 2.29
N GLU A 150 3.77 7.87 2.56
CA GLU A 150 3.45 9.30 2.54
C GLU A 150 3.21 9.80 1.10
N ALA A 151 3.95 9.26 0.12
CA ALA A 151 3.79 9.62 -1.29
C ALA A 151 2.38 9.33 -1.81
N LEU A 152 1.74 8.25 -1.37
CA LEU A 152 0.34 7.92 -1.69
C LEU A 152 -0.67 8.94 -1.15
N ASN A 153 -0.25 9.80 -0.20
CA ASN A 153 -1.13 10.69 0.55
C ASN A 153 -0.71 12.17 0.51
N LEU A 154 0.18 12.55 -0.42
CA LEU A 154 0.58 13.95 -0.57
C LEU A 154 -0.64 14.86 -0.76
N GLU A 155 -0.66 15.99 -0.08
CA GLU A 155 -1.78 16.95 -0.16
C GLU A 155 -1.88 17.62 -1.54
N LYS A 156 -0.75 17.78 -2.22
CA LYS A 156 -0.64 18.36 -3.56
C LYS A 156 0.38 17.60 -4.40
N VAL A 157 0.21 17.66 -5.71
CA VAL A 157 1.22 17.18 -6.65
C VAL A 157 2.47 18.04 -6.52
N PRO A 158 3.66 17.48 -6.23
CA PRO A 158 4.88 18.25 -6.09
C PRO A 158 5.36 18.77 -7.45
N GLU A 159 5.95 19.94 -7.51
CA GLU A 159 6.56 20.45 -8.75
C GLU A 159 7.79 19.60 -9.14
N LYS A 160 8.57 19.18 -8.15
CA LYS A 160 9.77 18.36 -8.33
C LYS A 160 9.72 17.19 -7.36
N LEU A 161 10.06 16.00 -7.85
CA LEU A 161 10.14 14.77 -7.08
C LEU A 161 11.46 14.07 -7.39
N ILE A 162 12.26 13.79 -6.35
CA ILE A 162 13.41 12.94 -6.44
C ILE A 162 13.05 11.59 -5.85
N VAL A 163 13.21 10.53 -6.63
CA VAL A 163 13.03 9.15 -6.20
C VAL A 163 14.39 8.53 -5.96
N ILE A 164 14.66 8.08 -4.75
CA ILE A 164 15.88 7.38 -4.40
C ILE A 164 15.61 5.89 -4.46
N GLY A 165 16.26 5.23 -5.42
CA GLY A 165 16.08 3.82 -5.75
C GLY A 165 15.21 3.61 -7.00
N GLY A 166 15.76 2.85 -7.97
CA GLY A 166 15.12 2.48 -9.24
C GLY A 166 14.27 1.22 -9.16
N GLY A 167 13.76 0.86 -7.99
CA GLY A 167 12.86 -0.27 -7.80
C GLY A 167 11.43 0.01 -8.24
N VAL A 168 10.61 -1.06 -8.33
CA VAL A 168 9.22 -1.01 -8.84
C VAL A 168 8.39 0.08 -8.17
N ILE A 169 8.41 0.16 -6.83
CA ILE A 169 7.56 1.10 -6.08
C ILE A 169 7.91 2.57 -6.42
N GLY A 170 9.21 2.88 -6.46
CA GLY A 170 9.69 4.22 -6.81
C GLY A 170 9.31 4.63 -8.22
N LEU A 171 9.47 3.72 -9.18
CA LEU A 171 9.14 3.96 -10.58
C LEU A 171 7.63 4.08 -10.81
N GLU A 172 6.79 3.25 -10.17
CA GLU A 172 5.34 3.37 -10.24
C GLU A 172 4.85 4.72 -9.74
N LEU A 173 5.26 5.13 -8.54
CA LEU A 173 4.84 6.42 -7.98
C LEU A 173 5.48 7.59 -8.73
N GLY A 174 6.72 7.46 -9.17
CA GLY A 174 7.36 8.43 -10.06
C GLY A 174 6.58 8.62 -11.35
N SER A 175 6.09 7.55 -11.96
CA SER A 175 5.25 7.60 -13.16
C SER A 175 3.92 8.31 -12.92
N VAL A 176 3.26 8.03 -11.77
CA VAL A 176 2.04 8.75 -11.38
C VAL A 176 2.30 10.25 -11.36
N PHE A 177 3.30 10.70 -10.60
CA PHE A 177 3.56 12.12 -10.45
C PHE A 177 4.07 12.78 -11.74
N SER A 178 4.87 12.07 -12.54
CA SER A 178 5.31 12.55 -13.86
C SER A 178 4.11 12.81 -14.79
N ARG A 179 3.17 11.86 -14.89
CA ARG A 179 1.93 12.02 -15.67
C ARG A 179 1.07 13.19 -15.18
N LEU A 180 1.15 13.54 -13.90
CA LEU A 180 0.44 14.65 -13.27
C LEU A 180 1.21 15.98 -13.35
N GLY A 181 2.36 16.03 -14.00
CA GLY A 181 3.12 17.26 -14.31
C GLY A 181 4.32 17.53 -13.39
N SER A 182 4.67 16.62 -12.47
CA SER A 182 5.91 16.75 -11.70
C SER A 182 7.15 16.53 -12.55
N LYS A 183 8.22 17.29 -12.28
CA LYS A 183 9.56 16.98 -12.78
C LYS A 183 10.15 15.88 -11.91
N VAL A 184 10.15 14.64 -12.40
CA VAL A 184 10.61 13.47 -11.64
C VAL A 184 12.05 13.15 -12.04
N GLN A 185 12.91 12.92 -11.04
CA GLN A 185 14.28 12.44 -11.21
C GLN A 185 14.46 11.18 -10.37
N VAL A 186 14.99 10.13 -10.96
CA VAL A 186 15.33 8.87 -10.27
C VAL A 186 16.84 8.81 -10.07
N VAL A 187 17.25 8.48 -8.85
CA VAL A 187 18.65 8.25 -8.48
C VAL A 187 18.77 6.80 -8.06
N GLU A 188 19.55 6.03 -8.84
CA GLU A 188 19.79 4.61 -8.57
C GLU A 188 21.31 4.39 -8.40
N PHE A 189 21.66 3.52 -7.45
CA PHE A 189 23.06 3.17 -7.18
C PHE A 189 23.59 2.14 -8.19
N LEU A 190 22.74 1.22 -8.63
CA LEU A 190 23.09 0.22 -9.62
C LEU A 190 23.07 0.82 -11.02
N ASP A 191 23.74 0.17 -11.96
CA ASP A 191 23.81 0.55 -13.37
C ASP A 191 22.51 0.29 -14.16
N ARG A 192 21.47 -0.23 -13.49
CA ARG A 192 20.18 -0.57 -14.11
C ARG A 192 19.00 -0.32 -13.17
N LEU A 193 17.86 -0.04 -13.77
CA LEU A 193 16.57 0.00 -13.07
C LEU A 193 16.01 -1.42 -12.92
N ILE A 194 15.21 -1.64 -11.87
CA ILE A 194 14.49 -2.89 -11.59
C ILE A 194 15.40 -4.12 -11.73
N PRO A 195 16.44 -4.25 -10.89
CA PRO A 195 17.50 -5.25 -11.07
C PRO A 195 17.03 -6.71 -10.98
N GLY A 196 15.80 -6.96 -10.53
CA GLY A 196 15.20 -8.30 -10.47
C GLY A 196 14.45 -8.74 -11.72
N MET A 197 14.37 -7.92 -12.76
CA MET A 197 13.68 -8.24 -14.02
C MET A 197 14.65 -8.66 -15.12
N ASP A 198 14.11 -9.29 -16.18
CA ASP A 198 14.87 -9.70 -17.35
C ASP A 198 15.60 -8.52 -18.01
N PHE A 199 16.67 -8.81 -18.73
CA PHE A 199 17.48 -7.84 -19.45
C PHE A 199 16.95 -7.53 -20.85
N SER A 200 15.93 -8.26 -21.33
CA SER A 200 15.34 -8.08 -22.66
C SER A 200 14.39 -6.90 -22.73
#